data_b92872814d18cce28ef388a7a79c0037
#
_entry.id   b92872814d18cce28ef388a7a79c0037
#
_cell.length_a   1.000
_cell.length_b   1.000
_cell.length_c   1.000
_cell.angle_alpha   90.00
_cell.angle_beta   90.00
_cell.angle_gamma   90.00
#
_symmetry.space_group_name_H-M   'P 1'
#
loop_
_entity.id
_entity.type
_entity.pdbx_description
1 polymer ?
#
loop_
_entity_poly.entity_id
_entity_poly.type
_entity_poly.pdbx_seq_one_letter_code
_entity_poly.pdbx_strand_id
1 'polypeptide(L)'
;GVCGLKVCCIRAKWNGKCVVLKEMKKSFRYGRDYMMLDLLKDRFGVKDLGMKRIRSNMGLDVVDKKKKSFVGNWKWGEREVVYCVMEDFENVGDLGKNKGFLVRDEVFRNSLKIRLFDGLFRSSDNILRNILVNKDGLVLSIDEGDIYGKRKLVFNKNDWFCRSENLEKTKKVIDEILGEWDLMGLIDGVESEMIRWGFKEMVDEMK
;
A
#
# COMPACT_ATOMS: atom_id res chain seq x y z
N GLY A 1 19.94 16.29 -9.63
CA GLY A 1 18.60 16.85 -9.70
C GLY A 1 17.95 16.81 -8.34
N VAL A 2 17.60 17.98 -7.80
CA VAL A 2 16.98 18.15 -6.51
C VAL A 2 15.61 17.46 -6.55
N CYS A 3 15.48 16.36 -5.85
CA CYS A 3 14.21 15.66 -5.69
C CYS A 3 13.34 16.47 -4.73
N GLY A 4 12.56 17.41 -5.24
CA GLY A 4 11.60 18.17 -4.44
C GLY A 4 10.53 17.23 -3.89
N LEU A 5 10.41 17.16 -2.57
CA LEU A 5 9.33 16.56 -1.77
C LEU A 5 8.87 15.12 -2.09
N LYS A 6 9.41 14.46 -3.09
CA LYS A 6 9.09 13.06 -3.40
C LYS A 6 9.92 12.13 -2.52
N VAL A 7 9.25 11.22 -1.84
CA VAL A 7 9.89 10.10 -1.14
C VAL A 7 10.71 9.31 -2.15
N CYS A 8 12.02 9.20 -1.94
CA CYS A 8 12.87 8.42 -2.83
C CYS A 8 12.63 6.93 -2.59
N CYS A 9 12.18 6.22 -3.63
CA CYS A 9 12.14 4.76 -3.64
C CYS A 9 13.37 4.23 -4.35
N ILE A 10 14.10 3.33 -3.72
CA ILE A 10 15.34 2.73 -4.23
C ILE A 10 15.14 1.22 -4.32
N ARG A 11 15.49 0.62 -5.43
CA ARG A 11 15.61 -0.84 -5.54
C ARG A 11 16.96 -1.28 -5.01
N ALA A 12 16.97 -2.30 -4.17
CA ALA A 12 18.15 -2.85 -3.56
C ALA A 12 18.06 -4.38 -3.44
N LYS A 13 19.18 -5.02 -3.11
CA LYS A 13 19.18 -6.40 -2.62
C LYS A 13 19.38 -6.41 -1.11
N TRP A 14 18.51 -7.15 -0.44
CA TRP A 14 18.59 -7.39 0.99
C TRP A 14 18.44 -8.89 1.26
N ASN A 15 19.44 -9.49 1.91
CA ASN A 15 19.49 -10.94 2.11
C ASN A 15 19.26 -11.75 0.83
N GLY A 16 19.85 -11.30 -0.29
CA GLY A 16 19.74 -11.96 -1.61
C GLY A 16 18.42 -11.73 -2.36
N LYS A 17 17.43 -11.08 -1.75
CA LYS A 17 16.15 -10.76 -2.36
C LYS A 17 16.10 -9.34 -2.91
N CYS A 18 15.46 -9.14 -4.04
CA CYS A 18 15.15 -7.81 -4.54
C CYS A 18 14.09 -7.16 -3.65
N VAL A 19 14.37 -5.93 -3.23
CA VAL A 19 13.48 -5.14 -2.35
C VAL A 19 13.38 -3.71 -2.85
N VAL A 20 12.31 -3.04 -2.45
CA VAL A 20 12.14 -1.59 -2.61
C VAL A 20 12.31 -0.94 -1.25
N LEU A 21 13.17 0.07 -1.18
CA LEU A 21 13.38 0.89 0.00
C LEU A 21 12.64 2.20 -0.18
N LYS A 22 11.86 2.57 0.81
CA LYS A 22 11.20 3.87 0.87
C LYS A 22 11.75 4.65 2.06
N GLU A 23 12.42 5.78 1.79
CA GLU A 23 12.92 6.66 2.83
C GLU A 23 11.75 7.27 3.62
N MET A 24 11.78 7.13 4.92
CA MET A 24 10.78 7.70 5.81
C MET A 24 11.26 9.08 6.27
N LYS A 25 10.82 10.13 5.55
CA LYS A 25 11.18 11.50 5.93
C LYS A 25 10.69 11.83 7.33
N LYS A 26 11.65 12.19 8.20
CA LYS A 26 11.57 12.90 9.49
C LYS A 26 10.35 12.71 10.41
N SER A 27 9.19 12.31 9.96
CA SER A 27 8.07 12.00 10.84
C SER A 27 8.01 10.51 11.08
N PHE A 28 8.34 10.11 12.27
CA PHE A 28 8.19 8.76 12.82
C PHE A 28 6.78 8.18 12.57
N ARG A 29 5.81 9.06 12.33
CA ARG A 29 4.40 8.77 12.10
C ARG A 29 4.19 8.00 10.80
N TYR A 30 4.76 8.42 9.68
CA TYR A 30 4.53 7.78 8.38
C TYR A 30 4.95 6.30 8.35
N GLY A 31 6.12 5.97 8.87
CA GLY A 31 6.56 4.57 8.90
C GLY A 31 5.68 3.68 9.74
N ARG A 32 5.16 4.21 10.83
CA ARG A 32 4.23 3.52 11.73
C ARG A 32 2.90 3.23 11.02
N ASP A 33 2.35 4.21 10.33
CA ASP A 33 1.09 4.11 9.61
C ASP A 33 1.18 3.05 8.50
N TYR A 34 2.26 3.07 7.72
CA TYR A 34 2.53 2.06 6.69
C TYR A 34 2.62 0.65 7.25
N MET A 35 3.38 0.46 8.32
CA MET A 35 3.57 -0.87 8.91
C MET A 35 2.28 -1.40 9.50
N MET A 36 1.46 -0.54 10.11
CA MET A 36 0.17 -0.95 10.64
C MET A 36 -0.79 -1.35 9.52
N LEU A 37 -0.89 -0.56 8.45
CA LEU A 37 -1.75 -0.92 7.32
C LEU A 37 -1.32 -2.24 6.68
N ASP A 38 -0.01 -2.44 6.51
CA ASP A 38 0.51 -3.68 5.94
C ASP A 38 0.14 -4.90 6.79
N LEU A 39 0.21 -4.76 8.10
CA LEU A 39 -0.22 -5.80 9.04
C LEU A 39 -1.72 -6.10 8.95
N LEU A 40 -2.55 -5.06 8.78
CA LEU A 40 -3.99 -5.21 8.69
C LEU A 40 -4.43 -5.82 7.35
N LYS A 41 -3.71 -5.58 6.27
CA LYS A 41 -4.05 -6.08 4.94
C LYS A 41 -4.27 -7.58 4.90
N ASP A 42 -3.39 -8.34 5.52
CA ASP A 42 -3.49 -9.80 5.57
C ASP A 42 -4.83 -10.25 6.17
N ARG A 43 -5.25 -9.61 7.26
CA ARG A 43 -6.53 -9.91 7.94
C ARG A 43 -7.75 -9.62 7.08
N PHE A 44 -7.67 -8.59 6.23
CA PHE A 44 -8.73 -8.22 5.30
C PHE A 44 -8.63 -8.96 3.95
N GLY A 45 -7.69 -9.90 3.84
CA GLY A 45 -7.42 -10.61 2.59
C GLY A 45 -7.00 -9.68 1.46
N VAL A 46 -6.29 -8.61 1.79
CA VAL A 46 -5.63 -7.69 0.86
C VAL A 46 -4.15 -8.04 0.83
N LYS A 47 -3.56 -8.10 -0.37
CA LYS A 47 -2.14 -8.40 -0.48
C LYS A 47 -1.31 -7.32 0.21
N ASP A 48 -0.47 -7.74 1.14
CA ASP A 48 0.51 -6.89 1.82
C ASP A 48 1.78 -6.65 1.00
N LEU A 49 2.60 -5.71 1.46
CA LEU A 49 3.90 -5.37 0.89
C LEU A 49 5.07 -6.10 1.57
N GLY A 50 4.80 -6.90 2.61
CA GLY A 50 5.82 -7.53 3.43
C GLY A 50 6.75 -6.50 4.10
N MET A 51 6.21 -5.38 4.54
CA MET A 51 7.00 -4.26 5.03
C MET A 51 7.79 -4.58 6.27
N LYS A 52 9.06 -4.19 6.25
CA LYS A 52 9.96 -4.24 7.41
C LYS A 52 10.65 -2.89 7.58
N ARG A 53 10.95 -2.56 8.81
CA ARG A 53 11.64 -1.32 9.16
C ARG A 53 13.12 -1.60 9.37
N ILE A 54 13.97 -0.85 8.69
CA ILE A 54 15.43 -0.93 8.86
C ILE A 54 16.04 0.45 9.14
N ARG A 55 17.20 0.46 9.80
CA ARG A 55 17.99 1.66 10.03
C ARG A 55 19.10 1.80 9.00
N SER A 56 19.56 3.02 8.77
CA SER A 56 20.48 3.39 7.70
C SER A 56 21.93 2.88 7.83
N ASN A 57 22.29 2.28 8.96
CA ASN A 57 23.65 1.76 9.16
C ASN A 57 23.89 0.39 8.50
N MET A 58 22.87 -0.20 7.89
CA MET A 58 23.00 -1.44 7.12
C MET A 58 23.47 -1.11 5.71
N GLY A 59 24.59 -1.70 5.28
CA GLY A 59 25.03 -1.63 3.88
C GLY A 59 24.00 -2.30 2.97
N LEU A 60 23.57 -1.59 1.96
CA LEU A 60 22.59 -2.08 0.98
C LEU A 60 23.17 -2.05 -0.42
N ASP A 61 22.98 -3.13 -1.15
CA ASP A 61 23.38 -3.21 -2.54
C ASP A 61 22.32 -2.56 -3.44
N VAL A 62 22.65 -1.42 -4.02
CA VAL A 62 21.74 -0.69 -4.92
C VAL A 62 21.76 -1.31 -6.30
N VAL A 63 20.58 -1.55 -6.84
CA VAL A 63 20.36 -2.15 -8.16
C VAL A 63 19.89 -1.08 -9.16
N ASP A 64 20.54 -1.01 -10.31
CA ASP A 64 20.09 -0.16 -11.41
C ASP A 64 18.70 -0.61 -11.90
N LYS A 65 17.76 0.32 -11.87
CA LYS A 65 16.36 0.06 -12.21
C LYS A 65 16.18 -0.42 -13.66
N LYS A 66 17.03 0.05 -14.58
CA LYS A 66 16.94 -0.28 -16.01
C LYS A 66 17.67 -1.57 -16.35
N LYS A 67 18.83 -1.78 -15.75
CA LYS A 67 19.71 -2.90 -16.09
C LYS A 67 19.55 -4.11 -15.19
N LYS A 68 18.80 -3.98 -14.09
CA LYS A 68 18.69 -5.00 -13.01
C LYS A 68 20.06 -5.45 -12.49
N SER A 69 21.08 -4.60 -12.69
CA SER A 69 22.48 -4.87 -12.34
C SER A 69 22.86 -4.16 -11.06
N PHE A 70 23.81 -4.74 -10.35
CA PHE A 70 24.43 -4.15 -9.18
C PHE A 70 25.15 -2.84 -9.54
N VAL A 71 24.89 -1.77 -8.81
CA VAL A 71 25.51 -0.45 -9.04
C VAL A 71 26.55 -0.12 -7.98
N GLY A 72 26.47 -0.72 -6.81
CA GLY A 72 27.42 -0.51 -5.72
C GLY A 72 26.79 -0.67 -4.34
N ASN A 73 27.65 -0.77 -3.32
CA ASN A 73 27.20 -0.77 -1.94
C ASN A 73 27.01 0.68 -1.48
N TRP A 74 25.78 1.04 -1.14
CA TRP A 74 25.48 2.37 -0.65
C TRP A 74 25.57 2.40 0.88
N LYS A 75 26.55 3.11 1.39
CA LYS A 75 26.59 3.51 2.79
C LYS A 75 26.01 4.91 2.89
N TRP A 76 24.92 5.04 3.59
CA TRP A 76 24.34 6.34 3.89
C TRP A 76 25.26 7.06 4.88
N GLY A 77 25.49 8.35 4.68
CA GLY A 77 26.34 9.15 5.56
C GLY A 77 25.84 9.15 7.01
N GLU A 78 26.51 9.85 7.88
CA GLU A 78 26.38 9.83 9.35
C GLU A 78 24.98 10.10 9.94
N ARG A 79 23.98 10.40 9.10
CA ARG A 79 22.59 10.64 9.56
C ARG A 79 21.81 9.34 9.62
N GLU A 80 21.26 9.06 10.79
CA GLU A 80 20.30 7.97 10.95
C GLU A 80 19.04 8.23 10.12
N VAL A 81 18.83 7.44 9.09
CA VAL A 81 17.62 7.46 8.24
C VAL A 81 16.91 6.13 8.42
N VAL A 82 15.60 6.19 8.58
CA VAL A 82 14.74 5.01 8.67
C VAL A 82 14.14 4.72 7.31
N TYR A 83 14.22 3.47 6.90
CA TYR A 83 13.63 2.97 5.67
C TYR A 83 12.55 1.94 5.97
N CYS A 84 11.48 1.97 5.19
CA CYS A 84 10.61 0.81 5.02
C CYS A 84 11.15 -0.03 3.86
N VAL A 85 11.39 -1.29 4.12
CA VAL A 85 11.76 -2.30 3.11
C VAL A 85 10.50 -3.02 2.71
N MET A 86 10.25 -3.11 1.42
CA MET A 86 9.12 -3.81 0.82
C MET A 86 9.64 -4.84 -0.16
N GLU A 87 8.90 -5.92 -0.39
CA GLU A 87 9.19 -6.83 -1.49
C GLU A 87 9.14 -6.10 -2.84
N ASP A 88 10.06 -6.41 -3.75
CA ASP A 88 10.00 -5.88 -5.13
C ASP A 88 8.93 -6.66 -5.89
N PHE A 89 7.75 -6.08 -5.95
CA PHE A 89 6.62 -6.63 -6.69
C PHE A 89 6.85 -6.47 -8.19
N GLU A 90 7.04 -7.61 -8.88
CA GLU A 90 7.11 -7.60 -10.34
C GLU A 90 5.77 -7.19 -10.93
N ASN A 91 5.74 -6.10 -11.69
CA ASN A 91 4.51 -5.52 -12.20
C ASN A 91 4.69 -4.98 -13.63
N VAL A 92 3.57 -4.83 -14.33
CA VAL A 92 3.49 -4.22 -15.66
C VAL A 92 3.10 -2.73 -15.59
N GLY A 93 2.89 -2.21 -14.39
CA GLY A 93 2.54 -0.82 -14.12
C GLY A 93 1.32 -0.67 -13.23
N ASP A 94 0.82 0.55 -13.13
CA ASP A 94 -0.36 0.89 -12.35
C ASP A 94 -1.69 0.69 -13.12
N LEU A 95 -2.78 0.40 -12.39
CA LEU A 95 -4.11 0.20 -12.97
C LEU A 95 -4.70 1.48 -13.58
N GLY A 96 -4.24 2.65 -13.17
CA GLY A 96 -4.67 3.92 -13.78
C GLY A 96 -4.31 3.98 -15.26
N LYS A 97 -3.16 3.40 -15.65
CA LYS A 97 -2.68 3.30 -17.03
C LYS A 97 -3.11 1.99 -17.70
N ASN A 98 -3.28 0.93 -16.94
CA ASN A 98 -3.53 -0.43 -17.42
C ASN A 98 -4.97 -0.89 -17.11
N LYS A 99 -5.96 -0.02 -17.33
CA LYS A 99 -7.37 -0.30 -17.03
C LYS A 99 -7.95 -1.54 -17.72
N GLY A 100 -7.34 -1.97 -18.82
CA GLY A 100 -7.73 -3.21 -19.50
C GLY A 100 -7.66 -4.45 -18.61
N PHE A 101 -6.84 -4.45 -17.57
CA PHE A 101 -6.82 -5.54 -16.60
C PHE A 101 -8.10 -5.63 -15.76
N LEU A 102 -8.82 -4.51 -15.57
CA LEU A 102 -10.06 -4.46 -14.78
C LEU A 102 -11.25 -5.20 -15.43
N VAL A 103 -11.12 -5.66 -16.67
CA VAL A 103 -12.12 -6.54 -17.29
C VAL A 103 -12.09 -7.95 -16.70
N ARG A 104 -10.97 -8.36 -16.09
CA ARG A 104 -10.83 -9.64 -15.39
C ARG A 104 -11.54 -9.53 -14.04
N ASP A 105 -12.46 -10.44 -13.75
CA ASP A 105 -13.27 -10.39 -12.51
C ASP A 105 -12.42 -10.40 -11.24
N GLU A 106 -11.36 -11.20 -11.21
CA GLU A 106 -10.43 -11.26 -10.08
C GLU A 106 -9.70 -9.93 -9.85
N VAL A 107 -9.17 -9.31 -10.92
CA VAL A 107 -8.48 -8.00 -10.83
C VAL A 107 -9.46 -6.92 -10.37
N PHE A 108 -10.68 -6.94 -10.93
CA PHE A 108 -11.74 -6.01 -10.55
C PHE A 108 -12.06 -6.13 -9.05
N ARG A 109 -12.34 -7.37 -8.60
CA ARG A 109 -12.69 -7.66 -7.21
C ARG A 109 -11.57 -7.25 -6.25
N ASN A 110 -10.32 -7.68 -6.50
CA ASN A 110 -9.20 -7.40 -5.62
C ASN A 110 -8.85 -5.91 -5.61
N SER A 111 -8.98 -5.22 -6.72
CA SER A 111 -8.80 -3.75 -6.78
C SER A 111 -9.87 -3.03 -5.97
N LEU A 112 -11.12 -3.47 -6.06
CA LEU A 112 -12.23 -2.92 -5.29
C LEU A 112 -12.06 -3.21 -3.79
N LYS A 113 -11.57 -4.41 -3.44
CA LYS A 113 -11.23 -4.78 -2.06
C LYS A 113 -10.16 -3.87 -1.45
N ILE A 114 -9.10 -3.56 -2.21
CA ILE A 114 -8.09 -2.56 -1.83
C ILE A 114 -8.76 -1.21 -1.59
N ARG A 115 -9.63 -0.76 -2.51
CA ARG A 115 -10.30 0.53 -2.40
C ARG A 115 -11.20 0.62 -1.16
N LEU A 116 -11.91 -0.44 -0.83
CA LEU A 116 -12.73 -0.52 0.39
C LEU A 116 -11.86 -0.53 1.66
N PHE A 117 -10.77 -1.31 1.66
CA PHE A 117 -9.81 -1.34 2.76
C PHE A 117 -9.23 0.05 3.01
N ASP A 118 -8.70 0.71 1.99
CA ASP A 118 -8.19 2.08 2.09
C ASP A 118 -9.27 3.04 2.60
N GLY A 119 -10.52 2.75 2.28
CA GLY A 119 -11.68 3.48 2.73
C GLY A 119 -11.89 3.42 4.23
N LEU A 120 -11.87 2.23 4.76
CA LEU A 120 -12.01 2.00 6.19
C LEU A 120 -10.94 2.76 6.99
N PHE A 121 -9.71 2.75 6.50
CA PHE A 121 -8.57 3.39 7.15
C PHE A 121 -8.32 4.83 6.70
N ARG A 122 -9.23 5.41 5.91
CA ARG A 122 -9.18 6.81 5.42
C ARG A 122 -7.83 7.17 4.78
N SER A 123 -7.28 6.25 3.96
CA SER A 123 -6.10 6.55 3.17
C SER A 123 -6.39 7.67 2.17
N SER A 124 -5.59 8.74 2.19
CA SER A 124 -5.83 9.94 1.36
C SER A 124 -5.55 9.72 -0.12
N ASP A 125 -4.71 8.76 -0.46
CA ASP A 125 -4.19 8.52 -1.81
C ASP A 125 -4.81 7.29 -2.50
N ASN A 126 -6.06 7.01 -2.17
CA ASN A 126 -6.81 5.89 -2.71
C ASN A 126 -7.23 6.12 -4.18
N ILE A 127 -6.29 5.90 -5.10
CA ILE A 127 -6.51 6.03 -6.55
C ILE A 127 -5.92 4.83 -7.30
N LEU A 128 -6.49 4.53 -8.48
CA LEU A 128 -6.02 3.41 -9.32
C LEU A 128 -4.52 3.49 -9.72
N ARG A 129 -3.93 4.68 -9.69
CA ARG A 129 -2.49 4.86 -9.95
C ARG A 129 -1.61 4.31 -8.83
N ASN A 130 -2.16 4.12 -7.65
CA ASN A 130 -1.47 3.55 -6.51
C ASN A 130 -1.70 2.04 -6.37
N ILE A 131 -2.37 1.41 -7.34
CA ILE A 131 -2.55 -0.03 -7.42
C ILE A 131 -1.72 -0.57 -8.58
N LEU A 132 -0.70 -1.34 -8.28
CA LEU A 132 0.12 -2.05 -9.26
C LEU A 132 -0.55 -3.36 -9.66
N VAL A 133 -0.33 -3.78 -10.89
CA VAL A 133 -0.80 -5.06 -11.41
C VAL A 133 0.34 -5.83 -12.05
N ASN A 134 0.41 -7.13 -11.85
CA ASN A 134 1.34 -8.01 -12.57
C ASN A 134 0.68 -8.65 -13.80
N LYS A 135 1.45 -9.43 -14.56
CA LYS A 135 0.96 -10.12 -15.76
C LYS A 135 -0.15 -11.11 -15.47
N ASP A 136 -0.10 -11.75 -14.31
CA ASP A 136 -1.06 -12.76 -13.88
C ASP A 136 -2.37 -12.15 -13.37
N GLY A 137 -2.39 -10.83 -13.13
CA GLY A 137 -3.54 -10.12 -12.61
C GLY A 137 -3.53 -9.93 -11.09
N LEU A 138 -2.43 -10.31 -10.42
CA LEU A 138 -2.28 -9.98 -9.01
C LEU A 138 -2.12 -8.48 -8.85
N VAL A 139 -2.83 -7.91 -7.89
CA VAL A 139 -2.80 -6.47 -7.61
C VAL A 139 -2.21 -6.17 -6.24
N LEU A 140 -1.54 -5.04 -6.12
CA LEU A 140 -0.88 -4.59 -4.92
C LEU A 140 -1.04 -3.08 -4.76
N SER A 141 -1.53 -2.64 -3.61
CA SER A 141 -1.59 -1.21 -3.27
C SER A 141 -0.24 -0.70 -2.78
N ILE A 142 0.12 0.49 -3.22
CA ILE A 142 1.34 1.21 -2.85
C ILE A 142 0.98 2.63 -2.42
N ASP A 143 1.91 3.27 -1.70
CA ASP A 143 1.83 4.70 -1.35
C ASP A 143 0.70 5.09 -0.39
N GLU A 144 0.42 4.25 0.60
CA GLU A 144 -0.65 4.40 1.60
C GLU A 144 -0.23 5.24 2.83
N GLY A 145 0.69 6.17 2.65
CA GLY A 145 1.39 6.85 3.75
C GLY A 145 0.61 7.89 4.55
N ASP A 146 -0.64 8.11 4.24
CA ASP A 146 -1.48 9.09 4.95
C ASP A 146 -2.82 8.45 5.29
N ILE A 147 -2.80 7.64 6.34
CA ILE A 147 -4.02 7.06 6.91
C ILE A 147 -4.64 8.05 7.89
N TYR A 148 -5.94 7.91 8.06
CA TYR A 148 -6.72 8.78 8.92
C TYR A 148 -6.65 10.26 8.51
N GLY A 149 -6.42 10.49 7.22
CA GLY A 149 -6.45 11.82 6.64
C GLY A 149 -7.83 12.47 6.77
N LYS A 150 -7.87 13.81 6.69
CA LYS A 150 -9.11 14.60 6.75
C LYS A 150 -10.07 14.34 5.59
N ARG A 151 -9.62 13.68 4.53
CA ARG A 151 -10.43 13.39 3.35
C ARG A 151 -11.24 12.13 3.56
N LYS A 152 -12.56 12.29 3.61
CA LYS A 152 -13.48 11.15 3.52
C LYS A 152 -13.29 10.47 2.16
N LEU A 153 -13.21 9.16 2.16
CA LEU A 153 -13.25 8.39 0.94
C LEU A 153 -14.62 8.60 0.30
N VAL A 154 -14.61 9.29 -0.78
CA VAL A 154 -15.78 9.36 -1.64
C VAL A 154 -15.35 8.69 -2.94
N PHE A 155 -15.99 7.61 -3.31
CA PHE A 155 -15.95 7.19 -4.70
C PHE A 155 -16.40 8.39 -5.54
N ASN A 156 -15.46 9.02 -6.20
CA ASN A 156 -15.78 10.15 -7.06
C ASN A 156 -16.61 9.62 -8.23
N LYS A 157 -17.64 10.40 -8.65
CA LYS A 157 -18.43 10.09 -9.86
C LYS A 157 -17.58 9.84 -11.11
N ASN A 158 -16.36 10.36 -11.14
CA ASN A 158 -15.37 10.12 -12.20
C ASN A 158 -14.53 8.86 -11.99
N ASP A 159 -14.70 8.16 -10.86
CA ASP A 159 -14.02 6.90 -10.61
C ASP A 159 -14.47 5.85 -11.62
N TRP A 160 -13.53 5.03 -12.08
CA TRP A 160 -13.81 3.98 -13.05
C TRP A 160 -14.90 2.99 -12.56
N PHE A 161 -14.89 2.70 -11.26
CA PHE A 161 -15.90 1.83 -10.63
C PHE A 161 -17.30 2.45 -10.56
N CYS A 162 -17.40 3.79 -10.57
CA CYS A 162 -18.67 4.51 -10.49
C CYS A 162 -19.29 4.85 -11.85
N ARG A 163 -18.63 4.49 -12.95
CA ARG A 163 -19.18 4.70 -14.28
C ARG A 163 -20.44 3.87 -14.46
N SER A 164 -21.39 4.39 -15.25
CA SER A 164 -22.69 3.73 -15.48
C SER A 164 -22.55 2.28 -15.92
N GLU A 165 -21.59 2.00 -16.80
CA GLU A 165 -21.31 0.66 -17.33
C GLU A 165 -20.76 -0.32 -16.29
N ASN A 166 -20.18 0.17 -15.20
CA ASN A 166 -19.56 -0.65 -14.15
C ASN A 166 -20.36 -0.68 -12.85
N LEU A 167 -21.32 0.24 -12.69
CA LEU A 167 -21.94 0.54 -11.40
C LEU A 167 -22.63 -0.67 -10.77
N GLU A 168 -23.41 -1.42 -11.54
CA GLU A 168 -24.14 -2.59 -11.04
C GLU A 168 -23.17 -3.71 -10.63
N LYS A 169 -22.14 -3.96 -11.45
CA LYS A 169 -21.07 -4.90 -11.09
C LYS A 169 -20.35 -4.47 -9.82
N THR A 170 -20.06 -3.16 -9.70
CA THR A 170 -19.38 -2.59 -8.53
C THR A 170 -20.20 -2.79 -7.27
N LYS A 171 -21.49 -2.47 -7.28
CA LYS A 171 -22.39 -2.68 -6.14
C LYS A 171 -22.40 -4.14 -5.71
N LYS A 172 -22.65 -5.05 -6.66
CA LYS A 172 -22.68 -6.49 -6.38
C LYS A 172 -21.39 -6.97 -5.72
N VAL A 173 -20.24 -6.58 -6.25
CA VAL A 173 -18.94 -7.01 -5.71
C VAL A 173 -18.65 -6.36 -4.35
N ILE A 174 -19.10 -5.12 -4.11
CA ILE A 174 -19.02 -4.50 -2.77
C ILE A 174 -19.83 -5.30 -1.75
N ASP A 175 -21.07 -5.64 -2.07
CA ASP A 175 -21.94 -6.42 -1.18
C ASP A 175 -21.33 -7.79 -0.85
N GLU A 176 -20.74 -8.46 -1.85
CA GLU A 176 -20.02 -9.72 -1.65
C GLU A 176 -18.81 -9.55 -0.72
N ILE A 177 -17.97 -8.52 -0.93
CA ILE A 177 -16.79 -8.26 -0.09
C ILE A 177 -17.20 -7.93 1.33
N LEU A 178 -18.19 -7.06 1.51
CA LEU A 178 -18.69 -6.69 2.84
C LEU A 178 -19.34 -7.88 3.56
N GLY A 179 -20.00 -8.77 2.82
CA GLY A 179 -20.54 -10.01 3.37
C GLY A 179 -19.46 -11.01 3.81
N GLU A 180 -18.28 -10.99 3.19
CA GLU A 180 -17.13 -11.81 3.59
C GLU A 180 -16.39 -11.23 4.80
N TRP A 181 -16.44 -9.92 4.98
CA TRP A 181 -15.76 -9.23 6.07
C TRP A 181 -16.65 -9.19 7.33
N ASP A 182 -16.30 -9.98 8.32
CA ASP A 182 -16.74 -9.72 9.69
C ASP A 182 -15.98 -8.51 10.24
N LEU A 183 -16.47 -7.30 9.89
CA LEU A 183 -15.76 -6.06 10.21
C LEU A 183 -15.56 -5.90 11.72
N MET A 184 -16.53 -6.26 12.55
CA MET A 184 -16.40 -6.13 14.00
C MET A 184 -15.38 -7.13 14.54
N GLY A 185 -15.45 -8.40 14.13
CA GLY A 185 -14.48 -9.41 14.54
C GLY A 185 -13.06 -9.10 14.04
N LEU A 186 -12.92 -8.54 12.82
CA LEU A 186 -11.63 -8.11 12.29
C LEU A 186 -11.05 -6.95 13.10
N ILE A 187 -11.86 -5.94 13.46
CA ILE A 187 -11.43 -4.79 14.25
C ILE A 187 -11.07 -5.23 15.68
N ASP A 188 -11.90 -6.02 16.33
CA ASP A 188 -11.63 -6.53 17.67
C ASP A 188 -10.35 -7.38 17.72
N GLY A 189 -10.10 -8.15 16.68
CA GLY A 189 -8.89 -8.96 16.56
C GLY A 189 -7.59 -8.16 16.45
N VAL A 190 -7.64 -6.88 16.07
CA VAL A 190 -6.47 -6.00 15.91
C VAL A 190 -6.45 -4.83 16.91
N GLU A 191 -7.49 -4.65 17.67
CA GLU A 191 -7.65 -3.51 18.59
C GLU A 191 -6.43 -3.29 19.49
N SER A 192 -6.02 -4.31 20.23
CA SER A 192 -4.90 -4.22 21.16
C SER A 192 -3.60 -3.80 20.45
N GLU A 193 -3.40 -4.27 19.22
CA GLU A 193 -2.24 -3.96 18.43
C GLU A 193 -2.30 -2.53 17.89
N MET A 194 -3.45 -2.09 17.39
CA MET A 194 -3.66 -0.72 16.94
C MET A 194 -3.46 0.28 18.09
N ILE A 195 -4.00 0.00 19.28
CA ILE A 195 -3.82 0.84 20.47
C ILE A 195 -2.33 0.91 20.86
N ARG A 196 -1.63 -0.21 20.86
CA ARG A 196 -0.19 -0.26 21.14
C ARG A 196 0.62 0.59 20.17
N TRP A 197 0.19 0.70 18.91
CA TRP A 197 0.81 1.54 17.89
C TRP A 197 0.36 3.00 17.96
N GLY A 198 -0.55 3.36 18.89
CA GLY A 198 -1.02 4.73 19.12
C GLY A 198 -2.19 5.15 18.23
N PHE A 199 -3.02 4.20 17.80
CA PHE A 199 -4.20 4.44 16.97
C PHE A 199 -5.51 4.30 17.78
N LYS A 200 -5.49 4.59 19.08
CA LYS A 200 -6.65 4.47 19.95
C LYS A 200 -7.88 5.22 19.44
N GLU A 201 -7.69 6.50 19.05
CA GLU A 201 -8.81 7.33 18.54
C GLU A 201 -9.48 6.70 17.31
N MET A 202 -8.67 6.10 16.41
CA MET A 202 -9.20 5.42 15.24
C MET A 202 -10.02 4.18 15.61
N VAL A 203 -9.56 3.40 16.57
CA VAL A 203 -10.30 2.25 17.08
C VAL A 203 -11.64 2.68 17.69
N ASP A 204 -11.62 3.72 18.52
CA ASP A 204 -12.82 4.25 19.17
C ASP A 204 -13.85 4.79 18.15
N GLU A 205 -13.41 5.31 17.00
CA GLU A 205 -14.32 5.77 15.94
C GLU A 205 -14.83 4.64 15.02
N MET A 206 -14.13 3.51 14.96
CA MET A 206 -14.53 2.36 14.13
C MET A 206 -15.55 1.47 14.82
N LYS A 207 -15.64 1.52 16.16
CA LYS A 207 -16.66 0.84 17.00
C LYS A 207 -17.92 1.65 17.12
#